data_86867c0ea37ef4b6dacfe4dc4e7e07d9
#
_entry.id   86867c0ea37ef4b6dacfe4dc4e7e07d9
#
_cell.length_a   1.000
_cell.length_b   1.000
_cell.length_c   1.000
_cell.angle_alpha   90.00
_cell.angle_beta   90.00
_cell.angle_gamma   90.00
#
_symmetry.space_group_name_H-M   'P 1'
#
loop_
_entity.id
_entity.type
_entity.pdbx_description
1 polymer ?
#
loop_
_entity_poly.entity_id
_entity_poly.type
_entity_poly.pdbx_seq_one_letter_code
_entity_poly.pdbx_strand_id
1 'polypeptide(L)'
;MKDLIIVRGGGDLATGTIYKLKKSGFPVLILEVSNPSAIRRNVAFCEAVYQGVQTVEDMPCYLTESLDQAQELLMEGKLVVLVDPAGESIAKLKPLAVVDAILAKKNIGTNRNMAPITVALGPGFAAGNDVDAVVETKRGHNLGRVFWSGAAAPNTGIPGVIGGYGKERVIHCPAKGILRNVKNITDTVSKGEVIAVVETEDGVVPVEATLDGILRGLIRDGYPVNVGFKMADIDPRAEEYINCFTISDKARCIAGGVLEAILQRRGELGL
;
A
#
# COMPACT_ATOMS: atom_id res chain seq x y z
N MET A 1 -0.52 -13.17 21.22
CA MET A 1 -1.93 -13.08 20.68
C MET A 1 -2.09 -14.15 19.63
N LYS A 2 -3.08 -15.03 19.81
CA LYS A 2 -3.33 -16.11 18.86
C LYS A 2 -3.80 -15.51 17.52
N ASP A 3 -3.34 -16.10 16.42
CA ASP A 3 -3.73 -15.74 15.03
C ASP A 3 -3.39 -14.32 14.59
N LEU A 4 -2.47 -13.63 15.28
CA LEU A 4 -2.00 -12.29 14.86
C LEU A 4 -1.34 -12.36 13.47
N ILE A 5 -1.73 -11.45 12.59
CA ILE A 5 -1.07 -11.23 11.30
C ILE A 5 -0.40 -9.86 11.33
N ILE A 6 0.88 -9.82 10.97
CA ILE A 6 1.61 -8.56 10.78
C ILE A 6 1.71 -8.28 9.28
N VAL A 7 1.30 -7.08 8.88
CA VAL A 7 1.42 -6.61 7.50
C VAL A 7 2.46 -5.50 7.46
N ARG A 8 3.53 -5.68 6.70
CA ARG A 8 4.56 -4.68 6.44
C ARG A 8 4.13 -3.79 5.29
N GLY A 9 3.90 -2.50 5.58
CA GLY A 9 3.35 -1.51 4.66
C GLY A 9 1.83 -1.36 4.78
N GLY A 10 1.36 -0.10 4.70
CA GLY A 10 -0.05 0.29 4.82
C GLY A 10 -0.57 1.12 3.63
N GLY A 11 0.10 1.05 2.46
CA GLY A 11 -0.33 1.74 1.24
C GLY A 11 -1.64 1.19 0.66
N ASP A 12 -2.11 1.76 -0.45
CA ASP A 12 -3.44 1.45 -1.02
C ASP A 12 -3.64 -0.04 -1.37
N LEU A 13 -2.65 -0.71 -1.92
CA LEU A 13 -2.74 -2.15 -2.21
C LEU A 13 -2.68 -3.00 -0.93
N ALA A 14 -1.82 -2.63 0.02
CA ALA A 14 -1.76 -3.25 1.34
C ALA A 14 -3.07 -3.12 2.08
N THR A 15 -3.73 -1.98 1.98
CA THR A 15 -5.02 -1.68 2.63
C THR A 15 -6.10 -2.68 2.25
N GLY A 16 -6.17 -3.11 0.97
CA GLY A 16 -7.10 -4.17 0.56
C GLY A 16 -6.85 -5.49 1.28
N THR A 17 -5.59 -5.87 1.43
CA THR A 17 -5.16 -7.07 2.18
C THR A 17 -5.51 -6.95 3.67
N ILE A 18 -5.13 -5.84 4.30
CA ILE A 18 -5.40 -5.54 5.71
C ILE A 18 -6.90 -5.59 5.99
N TYR A 19 -7.68 -4.90 5.16
CA TYR A 19 -9.14 -4.86 5.27
C TYR A 19 -9.74 -6.27 5.21
N LYS A 20 -9.35 -7.07 4.21
CA LYS A 20 -9.86 -8.44 4.05
C LYS A 20 -9.49 -9.32 5.24
N LEU A 21 -8.24 -9.30 5.69
CA LEU A 21 -7.79 -10.09 6.84
C LEU A 21 -8.55 -9.71 8.11
N LYS A 22 -8.71 -8.40 8.36
CA LYS A 22 -9.48 -7.90 9.52
C LYS A 22 -10.94 -8.33 9.46
N LYS A 23 -11.61 -8.19 8.30
CA LYS A 23 -12.99 -8.65 8.10
C LYS A 23 -13.14 -10.18 8.17
N SER A 24 -12.06 -10.91 7.95
CA SER A 24 -12.01 -12.39 8.13
C SER A 24 -11.73 -12.82 9.56
N GLY A 25 -11.69 -11.88 10.54
CA GLY A 25 -11.59 -12.16 11.97
C GLY A 25 -10.17 -12.22 12.51
N PHE A 26 -9.14 -11.95 11.72
CA PHE A 26 -7.76 -11.91 12.22
C PHE A 26 -7.46 -10.60 12.96
N PRO A 27 -6.74 -10.63 14.10
CA PRO A 27 -6.06 -9.44 14.60
C PRO A 27 -4.94 -9.05 13.63
N VAL A 28 -4.87 -7.77 13.27
CA VAL A 28 -3.90 -7.26 12.27
C VAL A 28 -3.15 -6.07 12.84
N LEU A 29 -1.80 -6.16 12.81
CA LEU A 29 -0.88 -5.07 13.07
C LEU A 29 -0.21 -4.64 11.77
N ILE A 30 -0.19 -3.34 11.49
CA ILE A 30 0.51 -2.76 10.35
C ILE A 30 1.84 -2.21 10.84
N LEU A 31 2.94 -2.53 10.16
CA LEU A 31 4.24 -1.91 10.38
C LEU A 31 4.54 -0.95 9.22
N GLU A 32 4.87 0.29 9.57
CA GLU A 32 5.08 1.32 8.57
C GLU A 32 6.33 2.17 8.86
N VAL A 33 6.75 2.96 7.90
CA VAL A 33 7.79 3.97 8.07
C VAL A 33 7.22 5.24 8.72
N SER A 34 8.08 6.09 9.26
CA SER A 34 7.67 7.37 9.85
C SER A 34 7.16 8.40 8.83
N ASN A 35 7.51 8.22 7.55
CA ASN A 35 7.12 9.13 6.46
C ASN A 35 6.61 8.34 5.25
N PRO A 36 5.41 7.72 5.33
CA PRO A 36 4.85 6.94 4.24
C PRO A 36 4.48 7.80 3.03
N SER A 37 4.60 7.20 1.82
CA SER A 37 4.47 7.89 0.54
C SER A 37 3.26 7.44 -0.28
N ALA A 38 2.13 7.18 0.36
CA ALA A 38 0.92 6.80 -0.36
C ALA A 38 0.42 7.92 -1.27
N ILE A 39 0.09 7.58 -2.52
CA ILE A 39 -0.49 8.52 -3.49
C ILE A 39 -2.02 8.51 -3.36
N ARG A 40 -2.63 7.33 -3.30
CA ARG A 40 -4.07 7.19 -3.05
C ARG A 40 -4.36 7.24 -1.55
N ARG A 41 -4.08 8.40 -0.94
CA ARG A 41 -4.09 8.60 0.52
C ARG A 41 -5.43 8.29 1.17
N ASN A 42 -6.55 8.63 0.51
CA ASN A 42 -7.89 8.38 1.04
C ASN A 42 -8.20 6.88 1.25
N VAL A 43 -7.43 5.99 0.64
CA VAL A 43 -7.61 4.54 0.73
C VAL A 43 -6.34 3.83 1.20
N ALA A 44 -5.53 4.50 2.02
CA ALA A 44 -4.26 3.98 2.53
C ALA A 44 -4.21 4.10 4.06
N PHE A 45 -4.16 2.99 4.78
CA PHE A 45 -4.09 2.99 6.24
C PHE A 45 -2.81 3.62 6.79
N CYS A 46 -1.73 3.67 5.98
CA CYS A 46 -0.50 4.34 6.39
C CYS A 46 -0.69 5.84 6.68
N GLU A 47 -1.76 6.47 6.19
CA GLU A 47 -2.07 7.87 6.52
C GLU A 47 -2.35 8.09 8.01
N ALA A 48 -2.69 7.04 8.76
CA ALA A 48 -2.82 7.12 10.21
C ALA A 48 -1.50 7.57 10.88
N VAL A 49 -0.33 7.29 10.28
CA VAL A 49 0.97 7.77 10.77
C VAL A 49 1.02 9.29 10.88
N TYR A 50 0.33 10.01 9.98
CA TYR A 50 0.27 11.47 10.00
C TYR A 50 -0.91 12.05 10.78
N GLN A 51 -2.03 11.30 10.82
CA GLN A 51 -3.32 11.82 11.30
C GLN A 51 -3.71 11.26 12.68
N GLY A 52 -2.95 10.28 13.20
CA GLY A 52 -3.31 9.50 14.38
C GLY A 52 -4.35 8.42 14.09
N VAL A 53 -5.35 8.73 13.25
CA VAL A 53 -6.40 7.79 12.82
C VAL A 53 -6.67 7.96 11.34
N GLN A 54 -6.79 6.84 10.61
CA GLN A 54 -7.24 6.82 9.22
C GLN A 54 -8.38 5.84 9.07
N THR A 55 -9.50 6.32 8.52
CA THR A 55 -10.64 5.44 8.20
C THR A 55 -10.68 5.17 6.70
N VAL A 56 -10.71 3.90 6.32
CA VAL A 56 -10.93 3.48 4.93
C VAL A 56 -12.21 2.64 4.87
N GLU A 57 -13.16 3.09 4.07
CA GLU A 57 -14.53 2.55 4.04
C GLU A 57 -15.16 2.62 5.45
N ASP A 58 -15.42 1.48 6.08
CA ASP A 58 -16.01 1.40 7.44
C ASP A 58 -14.98 1.00 8.52
N MET A 59 -13.67 1.03 8.20
CA MET A 59 -12.64 0.49 9.08
C MET A 59 -11.68 1.59 9.54
N PRO A 60 -11.70 1.99 10.82
CA PRO A 60 -10.68 2.87 11.40
C PRO A 60 -9.40 2.11 11.72
N CYS A 61 -8.25 2.74 11.44
CA CYS A 61 -6.92 2.29 11.82
C CYS A 61 -6.28 3.35 12.72
N TYR A 62 -5.71 2.93 13.85
CA TYR A 62 -5.15 3.80 14.88
C TYR A 62 -3.62 3.74 14.88
N LEU A 63 -2.96 4.88 14.90
CA LEU A 63 -1.54 4.97 15.18
C LEU A 63 -1.27 4.65 16.63
N THR A 64 -0.18 3.91 16.89
CA THR A 64 0.34 3.67 18.22
C THR A 64 1.79 4.13 18.34
N GLU A 65 2.15 4.61 19.53
CA GLU A 65 3.50 5.11 19.83
C GLU A 65 4.43 4.01 20.38
N SER A 66 3.85 2.91 20.86
CA SER A 66 4.61 1.82 21.45
C SER A 66 4.01 0.45 21.14
N LEU A 67 4.84 -0.59 21.32
CA LEU A 67 4.41 -1.97 21.14
C LEU A 67 3.37 -2.38 22.20
N ASP A 68 3.49 -1.89 23.42
CA ASP A 68 2.55 -2.20 24.51
C ASP A 68 1.17 -1.63 24.21
N GLN A 69 1.10 -0.36 23.81
CA GLN A 69 -0.14 0.26 23.35
C GLN A 69 -0.74 -0.46 22.14
N ALA A 70 0.11 -0.90 21.19
CA ALA A 70 -0.35 -1.69 20.05
C ALA A 70 -1.04 -2.99 20.50
N GLN A 71 -0.46 -3.69 21.47
CA GLN A 71 -1.03 -4.93 22.00
C GLN A 71 -2.37 -4.69 22.72
N GLU A 72 -2.49 -3.62 23.50
CA GLU A 72 -3.75 -3.23 24.17
C GLU A 72 -4.87 -3.00 23.15
N LEU A 73 -4.62 -2.16 22.13
CA LEU A 73 -5.61 -1.85 21.11
C LEU A 73 -5.96 -3.06 20.23
N LEU A 74 -5.00 -3.95 19.97
CA LEU A 74 -5.27 -5.21 19.29
C LEU A 74 -6.16 -6.14 20.11
N MET A 75 -6.00 -6.19 21.45
CA MET A 75 -6.89 -6.95 22.34
C MET A 75 -8.30 -6.38 22.39
N GLU A 76 -8.46 -5.07 22.22
CA GLU A 76 -9.76 -4.42 22.05
C GLU A 76 -10.38 -4.67 20.65
N GLY A 77 -9.71 -5.41 19.80
CA GLY A 77 -10.18 -5.71 18.45
C GLY A 77 -9.98 -4.58 17.43
N LYS A 78 -9.19 -3.56 17.74
CA LYS A 78 -8.89 -2.46 16.82
C LYS A 78 -7.88 -2.87 15.74
N LEU A 79 -7.88 -2.14 14.61
CA LEU A 79 -6.82 -2.18 13.61
C LEU A 79 -5.77 -1.14 13.99
N VAL A 80 -4.50 -1.51 13.94
CA VAL A 80 -3.41 -0.71 14.51
C VAL A 80 -2.26 -0.57 13.53
N VAL A 81 -1.66 0.61 13.46
CA VAL A 81 -0.38 0.86 12.79
C VAL A 81 0.67 1.31 13.80
N LEU A 82 1.86 0.72 13.68
CA LEU A 82 3.05 1.04 14.47
C LEU A 82 4.18 1.46 13.53
N VAL A 83 4.90 2.52 13.89
CA VAL A 83 6.11 2.92 13.15
C VAL A 83 7.26 1.98 13.56
N ASP A 84 7.49 0.98 12.72
CA ASP A 84 8.56 -0.02 12.88
C ASP A 84 9.06 -0.49 11.51
N PRO A 85 9.85 0.33 10.81
CA PRO A 85 10.32 0.02 9.45
C PRO A 85 11.22 -1.21 9.39
N ALA A 86 11.95 -1.51 10.45
CA ALA A 86 12.82 -2.68 10.55
C ALA A 86 12.05 -3.98 10.84
N GLY A 87 10.85 -3.88 11.42
CA GLY A 87 10.05 -5.03 11.83
C GLY A 87 10.56 -5.69 13.11
N GLU A 88 11.17 -4.93 14.01
CA GLU A 88 11.71 -5.45 15.28
C GLU A 88 10.63 -6.05 16.19
N SER A 89 9.40 -5.54 16.08
CA SER A 89 8.23 -6.05 16.80
C SER A 89 7.84 -7.48 16.40
N ILE A 90 8.18 -7.93 15.20
CA ILE A 90 7.84 -9.27 14.68
C ILE A 90 8.40 -10.37 15.61
N ALA A 91 9.69 -10.28 15.94
CA ALA A 91 10.33 -11.27 16.82
C ALA A 91 9.73 -11.30 18.24
N LYS A 92 9.27 -10.14 18.73
CA LYS A 92 8.65 -10.00 20.05
C LYS A 92 7.23 -10.55 20.09
N LEU A 93 6.44 -10.28 19.05
CA LEU A 93 5.02 -10.66 18.97
C LEU A 93 4.78 -12.08 18.49
N LYS A 94 5.74 -12.69 17.77
CA LYS A 94 5.65 -14.03 17.19
C LYS A 94 4.30 -14.27 16.49
N PRO A 95 4.00 -13.54 15.41
CA PRO A 95 2.72 -13.64 14.73
C PRO A 95 2.51 -14.99 14.05
N LEU A 96 1.26 -15.34 13.75
CA LEU A 96 0.92 -16.48 12.89
C LEU A 96 1.47 -16.28 11.48
N ALA A 97 1.34 -15.08 10.95
CA ALA A 97 1.80 -14.77 9.61
C ALA A 97 2.43 -13.37 9.51
N VAL A 98 3.39 -13.23 8.61
CA VAL A 98 3.92 -11.95 8.14
C VAL A 98 3.61 -11.80 6.65
N VAL A 99 3.01 -10.66 6.28
CA VAL A 99 2.71 -10.29 4.90
C VAL A 99 3.55 -9.10 4.51
N ASP A 100 4.46 -9.24 3.53
CA ASP A 100 5.15 -8.09 2.94
C ASP A 100 4.28 -7.45 1.86
N ALA A 101 3.76 -6.28 2.16
CA ALA A 101 2.93 -5.46 1.28
C ALA A 101 3.55 -4.07 1.03
N ILE A 102 4.87 -3.92 1.25
CA ILE A 102 5.61 -2.67 1.04
C ILE A 102 5.65 -2.29 -0.45
N LEU A 103 5.67 -3.31 -1.33
CA LEU A 103 5.73 -3.13 -2.79
C LEU A 103 6.97 -2.36 -3.28
N ALA A 104 8.09 -2.53 -2.60
CA ALA A 104 9.38 -1.92 -2.97
C ALA A 104 9.98 -2.49 -4.28
N LYS A 105 9.35 -3.50 -4.89
CA LYS A 105 9.79 -4.21 -6.11
C LYS A 105 11.14 -4.93 -5.96
N LYS A 106 11.62 -5.01 -4.75
CA LYS A 106 12.78 -5.78 -4.29
C LYS A 106 12.54 -6.16 -2.83
N ASN A 107 13.12 -7.28 -2.41
CA ASN A 107 13.10 -7.66 -1.00
C ASN A 107 13.99 -6.69 -0.20
N ILE A 108 13.44 -6.10 0.86
CA ILE A 108 14.13 -5.19 1.77
C ILE A 108 14.24 -5.76 3.19
N GLY A 109 14.29 -7.09 3.30
CA GLY A 109 14.61 -7.78 4.55
C GLY A 109 13.54 -8.77 5.05
N THR A 110 12.42 -8.95 4.34
CA THR A 110 11.44 -9.99 4.71
C THR A 110 11.98 -11.38 4.36
N ASN A 111 11.87 -12.31 5.31
CA ASN A 111 12.33 -13.67 5.12
C ASN A 111 11.43 -14.68 5.85
N ARG A 112 11.57 -15.97 5.47
CA ARG A 112 10.75 -17.08 5.96
C ARG A 112 10.83 -17.34 7.47
N ASN A 113 11.86 -16.85 8.14
CA ASN A 113 12.03 -17.09 9.58
C ASN A 113 11.25 -16.09 10.45
N MET A 114 10.58 -15.10 9.83
CA MET A 114 9.82 -14.08 10.55
C MET A 114 8.53 -14.61 11.19
N ALA A 115 7.93 -15.64 10.59
CA ALA A 115 6.69 -16.26 11.11
C ALA A 115 6.53 -17.68 10.54
N PRO A 116 5.63 -18.51 11.11
CA PRO A 116 5.24 -19.80 10.52
C PRO A 116 4.73 -19.71 9.09
N ILE A 117 4.12 -18.58 8.74
CA ILE A 117 3.58 -18.30 7.41
C ILE A 117 4.10 -16.95 6.93
N THR A 118 4.73 -16.92 5.74
CA THR A 118 5.24 -15.69 5.15
C THR A 118 4.72 -15.52 3.72
N VAL A 119 4.13 -14.36 3.43
CA VAL A 119 3.55 -14.04 2.12
C VAL A 119 4.08 -12.69 1.65
N ALA A 120 4.41 -12.56 0.37
CA ALA A 120 4.82 -11.28 -0.22
C ALA A 120 3.97 -10.90 -1.43
N LEU A 121 3.77 -9.59 -1.63
CA LEU A 121 3.01 -9.04 -2.75
C LEU A 121 3.93 -8.62 -3.90
N GLY A 122 3.73 -9.22 -5.06
CA GLY A 122 4.33 -8.80 -6.32
C GLY A 122 5.81 -9.14 -6.48
N PRO A 123 6.48 -8.43 -7.41
CA PRO A 123 7.85 -8.73 -7.76
C PRO A 123 8.87 -8.37 -6.67
N GLY A 124 10.00 -9.03 -6.70
CA GLY A 124 11.10 -8.81 -5.77
C GLY A 124 11.29 -9.94 -4.75
N PHE A 125 10.42 -10.95 -4.79
CA PHE A 125 10.47 -12.12 -3.93
C PHE A 125 10.43 -13.42 -4.74
N ALA A 126 11.11 -14.44 -4.23
CA ALA A 126 11.04 -15.81 -4.71
C ALA A 126 10.33 -16.68 -3.65
N ALA A 127 9.16 -17.23 -4.02
CA ALA A 127 8.45 -18.19 -3.19
C ALA A 127 9.28 -19.46 -2.98
N GLY A 128 9.27 -19.99 -1.76
CA GLY A 128 10.10 -21.11 -1.34
C GLY A 128 11.51 -20.71 -0.87
N ASN A 129 12.02 -19.54 -1.26
CA ASN A 129 13.32 -19.02 -0.82
C ASN A 129 13.17 -17.86 0.17
N ASP A 130 12.60 -16.74 -0.28
CA ASP A 130 12.47 -15.52 0.54
C ASP A 130 11.26 -15.61 1.48
N VAL A 131 10.14 -16.10 0.95
CA VAL A 131 8.86 -16.27 1.63
C VAL A 131 8.21 -17.59 1.24
N ASP A 132 7.18 -18.04 1.97
CA ASP A 132 6.46 -19.25 1.61
C ASP A 132 5.66 -19.08 0.33
N ALA A 133 4.97 -17.96 0.17
CA ALA A 133 4.16 -17.68 -1.01
C ALA A 133 4.32 -16.25 -1.52
N VAL A 134 4.18 -16.09 -2.84
CA VAL A 134 4.13 -14.78 -3.52
C VAL A 134 2.79 -14.62 -4.23
N VAL A 135 2.15 -13.46 -4.07
CA VAL A 135 0.88 -13.13 -4.73
C VAL A 135 1.10 -12.17 -5.89
N GLU A 136 0.61 -12.52 -7.08
CA GLU A 136 0.74 -11.70 -8.29
C GLU A 136 0.01 -10.36 -8.16
N THR A 137 0.69 -9.29 -8.51
CA THR A 137 0.13 -7.93 -8.48
C THR A 137 -0.01 -7.28 -9.86
N LYS A 138 0.50 -7.91 -10.91
CA LYS A 138 0.33 -7.43 -12.28
C LYS A 138 -1.10 -7.65 -12.75
N ARG A 139 -1.75 -6.60 -13.28
CA ARG A 139 -3.08 -6.73 -13.91
C ARG A 139 -3.05 -7.74 -15.05
N GLY A 140 -4.12 -8.52 -15.19
CA GLY A 140 -4.29 -9.55 -16.19
C GLY A 140 -4.80 -10.85 -15.59
N HIS A 141 -4.73 -11.93 -16.34
CA HIS A 141 -5.31 -13.24 -16.00
C HIS A 141 -4.81 -13.79 -14.64
N ASN A 142 -3.56 -13.52 -14.30
CA ASN A 142 -2.94 -14.05 -13.07
C ASN A 142 -3.01 -13.09 -11.86
N LEU A 143 -3.71 -11.96 -11.94
CA LEU A 143 -3.83 -11.05 -10.81
C LEU A 143 -4.39 -11.77 -9.58
N GLY A 144 -3.70 -11.65 -8.44
CA GLY A 144 -4.08 -12.32 -7.19
C GLY A 144 -3.70 -13.80 -7.10
N ARG A 145 -3.11 -14.38 -8.16
CA ARG A 145 -2.66 -15.78 -8.13
C ARG A 145 -1.55 -15.98 -7.11
N VAL A 146 -1.66 -17.08 -6.35
CA VAL A 146 -0.66 -17.51 -5.37
C VAL A 146 0.39 -18.38 -6.05
N PHE A 147 1.67 -18.04 -5.85
CA PHE A 147 2.82 -18.86 -6.24
C PHE A 147 3.50 -19.44 -5.01
N TRP A 148 3.65 -20.74 -4.94
CA TRP A 148 4.37 -21.48 -3.90
C TRP A 148 5.83 -21.75 -4.28
N SER A 149 6.17 -21.49 -5.52
CA SER A 149 7.55 -21.57 -6.06
C SER A 149 7.73 -20.54 -7.16
N GLY A 150 8.95 -20.02 -7.31
CA GLY A 150 9.26 -18.99 -8.30
C GLY A 150 8.84 -17.58 -7.85
N ALA A 151 8.59 -16.69 -8.79
CA ALA A 151 8.35 -15.27 -8.54
C ALA A 151 7.14 -14.77 -9.32
N ALA A 152 6.54 -13.66 -8.84
CA ALA A 152 5.57 -12.88 -9.59
C ALA A 152 6.21 -12.24 -10.83
N ALA A 153 5.39 -11.81 -11.79
CA ALA A 153 5.86 -11.18 -13.01
C ALA A 153 6.72 -9.94 -12.71
N PRO A 154 7.85 -9.73 -13.41
CA PRO A 154 8.70 -8.58 -13.22
C PRO A 154 7.93 -7.26 -13.36
N ASN A 155 8.36 -6.24 -12.60
CA ASN A 155 7.80 -4.91 -12.74
C ASN A 155 8.17 -4.33 -14.11
N THR A 156 7.16 -3.97 -14.90
CA THR A 156 7.35 -3.37 -16.22
C THR A 156 7.48 -1.84 -16.18
N GLY A 157 7.16 -1.22 -15.04
CA GLY A 157 7.05 0.25 -14.94
C GLY A 157 5.87 0.83 -15.73
N ILE A 158 5.06 -0.01 -16.39
CA ILE A 158 3.92 0.43 -17.21
C ILE A 158 2.64 0.28 -16.41
N PRO A 159 1.92 1.38 -16.13
CA PRO A 159 0.62 1.34 -15.48
C PRO A 159 -0.42 0.60 -16.32
N GLY A 160 -1.42 0.00 -15.65
CA GLY A 160 -2.56 -0.58 -16.36
C GLY A 160 -3.38 0.48 -17.08
N VAL A 161 -3.91 0.12 -18.25
CA VAL A 161 -4.79 1.00 -19.04
C VAL A 161 -6.14 1.13 -18.35
N ILE A 162 -6.64 2.36 -18.22
CA ILE A 162 -7.97 2.73 -17.72
C ILE A 162 -8.53 3.82 -18.64
N GLY A 163 -9.72 3.64 -19.18
CA GLY A 163 -10.34 4.61 -20.09
C GLY A 163 -9.48 4.93 -21.32
N GLY A 164 -8.66 3.98 -21.81
CA GLY A 164 -7.77 4.17 -22.93
C GLY A 164 -6.39 4.76 -22.60
N TYR A 165 -6.17 5.21 -21.36
CA TYR A 165 -4.91 5.83 -20.90
C TYR A 165 -4.09 4.90 -20.01
N GLY A 166 -2.78 4.90 -20.20
CA GLY A 166 -1.82 4.09 -19.43
C GLY A 166 -0.82 4.97 -18.67
N LYS A 167 0.31 5.28 -19.28
CA LYS A 167 1.39 6.08 -18.68
C LYS A 167 0.95 7.50 -18.38
N GLU A 168 0.08 8.04 -19.19
CA GLU A 168 -0.43 9.41 -19.11
C GLU A 168 -1.17 9.68 -17.80
N ARG A 169 -1.74 8.63 -17.20
CA ARG A 169 -2.47 8.75 -15.93
C ARG A 169 -1.56 8.99 -14.74
N VAL A 170 -0.28 8.65 -14.85
CA VAL A 170 0.66 8.68 -13.75
C VAL A 170 1.60 9.86 -13.90
N ILE A 171 1.55 10.77 -12.94
CA ILE A 171 2.38 11.97 -12.93
C ILE A 171 3.61 11.72 -12.06
N HIS A 172 4.77 12.04 -12.62
CA HIS A 172 6.05 11.93 -11.95
C HIS A 172 6.62 13.33 -11.70
N CYS A 173 7.34 13.46 -10.59
CA CYS A 173 7.92 14.71 -10.17
C CYS A 173 9.00 15.17 -11.16
N PRO A 174 8.95 16.43 -11.67
CA PRO A 174 9.91 16.95 -12.63
C PRO A 174 11.22 17.41 -11.99
N ALA A 175 11.23 17.69 -10.67
CA ALA A 175 12.35 18.24 -9.95
C ALA A 175 12.54 17.59 -8.57
N LYS A 176 13.72 17.79 -7.97
CA LYS A 176 13.98 17.46 -6.58
C LYS A 176 13.63 18.66 -5.70
N GLY A 177 12.90 18.44 -4.61
CA GLY A 177 12.53 19.53 -3.68
C GLY A 177 11.41 19.13 -2.74
N ILE A 178 10.68 20.13 -2.26
CA ILE A 178 9.50 19.94 -1.41
C ILE A 178 8.24 20.19 -2.23
N LEU A 179 7.33 19.21 -2.24
CA LEU A 179 6.07 19.33 -2.96
C LEU A 179 5.10 20.24 -2.20
N ARG A 180 4.41 21.13 -2.94
CA ARG A 180 3.28 21.92 -2.45
C ARG A 180 2.07 21.66 -3.33
N ASN A 181 0.99 21.19 -2.73
CA ASN A 181 -0.23 20.86 -3.44
C ASN A 181 -1.04 22.12 -3.74
N VAL A 182 -1.48 22.27 -4.99
CA VAL A 182 -2.42 23.31 -5.45
C VAL A 182 -3.84 22.75 -5.52
N LYS A 183 -3.94 21.47 -5.85
CA LYS A 183 -5.21 20.72 -5.93
C LYS A 183 -5.29 19.63 -4.86
N ASN A 184 -6.48 19.10 -4.67
CA ASN A 184 -6.75 18.01 -3.74
C ASN A 184 -7.16 16.72 -4.48
N ILE A 185 -7.01 15.58 -3.82
CA ILE A 185 -7.65 14.35 -4.29
C ILE A 185 -9.16 14.61 -4.37
N THR A 186 -9.78 14.20 -5.46
CA THR A 186 -11.17 14.42 -5.89
C THR A 186 -11.42 15.66 -6.76
N ASP A 187 -10.46 16.57 -6.87
CA ASP A 187 -10.63 17.71 -7.78
C ASP A 187 -10.64 17.22 -9.23
N THR A 188 -11.55 17.76 -10.02
CA THR A 188 -11.51 17.65 -11.47
C THR A 188 -10.44 18.58 -12.00
N VAL A 189 -9.61 18.08 -12.91
CA VAL A 189 -8.50 18.81 -13.50
C VAL A 189 -8.54 18.71 -15.00
N SER A 190 -8.05 19.75 -15.67
CA SER A 190 -7.85 19.79 -17.13
C SER A 190 -6.38 19.59 -17.47
N LYS A 191 -6.11 18.97 -18.62
CA LYS A 191 -4.73 18.81 -19.10
C LYS A 191 -4.01 20.16 -19.16
N GLY A 192 -2.79 20.22 -18.58
CA GLY A 192 -1.98 21.44 -18.47
C GLY A 192 -2.32 22.30 -17.22
N GLU A 193 -3.35 21.94 -16.45
CA GLU A 193 -3.66 22.63 -15.20
C GLU A 193 -2.63 22.29 -14.11
N VAL A 194 -2.14 23.29 -13.39
CA VAL A 194 -1.17 23.09 -12.30
C VAL A 194 -1.88 22.43 -11.11
N ILE A 195 -1.42 21.24 -10.74
CA ILE A 195 -1.95 20.45 -9.62
C ILE A 195 -1.10 20.53 -8.35
N ALA A 196 0.18 20.83 -8.53
CA ALA A 196 1.15 21.02 -7.46
C ALA A 196 2.34 21.83 -7.97
N VAL A 197 3.22 22.26 -7.06
CA VAL A 197 4.52 22.84 -7.40
C VAL A 197 5.60 22.16 -6.58
N VAL A 198 6.84 22.16 -7.08
CA VAL A 198 8.01 21.69 -6.34
C VAL A 198 8.86 22.91 -6.00
N GLU A 199 9.03 23.18 -4.70
CA GLU A 199 9.96 24.18 -4.20
C GLU A 199 11.37 23.58 -4.26
N THR A 200 12.24 24.16 -5.09
CA THR A 200 13.64 23.76 -5.28
C THR A 200 14.57 24.86 -4.80
N GLU A 201 15.88 24.59 -4.74
CA GLU A 201 16.89 25.60 -4.43
C GLU A 201 16.96 26.72 -5.47
N ASP A 202 16.58 26.43 -6.74
CA ASP A 202 16.64 27.35 -7.87
C ASP A 202 15.29 28.05 -8.16
N GLY A 203 14.25 27.78 -7.37
CA GLY A 203 12.92 28.36 -7.56
C GLY A 203 11.79 27.33 -7.52
N VAL A 204 10.64 27.67 -8.09
CA VAL A 204 9.42 26.87 -8.04
C VAL A 204 9.17 26.24 -9.43
N VAL A 205 9.01 24.92 -9.46
CA VAL A 205 8.75 24.15 -10.67
C VAL A 205 7.29 23.66 -10.67
N PRO A 206 6.44 24.05 -11.64
CA PRO A 206 5.06 23.59 -11.71
C PRO A 206 4.98 22.10 -12.09
N VAL A 207 3.94 21.44 -11.57
CA VAL A 207 3.55 20.09 -11.92
C VAL A 207 2.14 20.15 -12.49
N GLU A 208 2.00 19.79 -13.76
CA GLU A 208 0.76 19.91 -14.51
C GLU A 208 0.05 18.57 -14.65
N ALA A 209 -1.28 18.62 -14.73
CA ALA A 209 -2.12 17.50 -15.11
C ALA A 209 -1.81 17.06 -16.55
N THR A 210 -1.62 15.77 -16.76
CA THR A 210 -1.25 15.18 -18.05
C THR A 210 -2.43 14.88 -18.94
N LEU A 211 -3.65 14.83 -18.34
CA LEU A 211 -4.92 14.61 -19.02
C LEU A 211 -6.08 15.20 -18.22
N ASP A 212 -7.26 15.31 -18.85
CA ASP A 212 -8.50 15.68 -18.18
C ASP A 212 -8.99 14.51 -17.32
N GLY A 213 -9.55 14.80 -16.14
CA GLY A 213 -10.11 13.76 -15.27
C GLY A 213 -10.19 14.15 -13.81
N ILE A 214 -10.37 13.14 -12.96
CA ILE A 214 -10.36 13.30 -11.49
C ILE A 214 -8.96 13.00 -10.96
N LEU A 215 -8.44 13.87 -10.12
CA LEU A 215 -7.21 13.64 -9.36
C LEU A 215 -7.50 12.58 -8.27
N ARG A 216 -7.25 11.31 -8.62
CA ARG A 216 -7.56 10.16 -7.76
C ARG A 216 -6.49 9.90 -6.71
N GLY A 217 -5.30 10.35 -6.94
CA GLY A 217 -4.16 10.20 -6.05
C GLY A 217 -3.20 11.38 -6.16
N LEU A 218 -2.73 11.85 -5.03
CA LEU A 218 -1.75 12.92 -4.89
C LEU A 218 -0.97 12.70 -3.61
N ILE A 219 0.37 12.72 -3.70
CA ILE A 219 1.23 12.63 -2.51
C ILE A 219 0.93 13.78 -1.55
N ARG A 220 1.25 13.59 -0.28
CA ARG A 220 1.00 14.57 0.78
C ARG A 220 1.75 15.89 0.51
N ASP A 221 1.10 16.99 0.85
CA ASP A 221 1.73 18.31 0.89
C ASP A 221 2.95 18.33 1.82
N GLY A 222 3.99 19.05 1.44
CA GLY A 222 5.25 19.10 2.18
C GLY A 222 6.14 17.86 2.05
N TYR A 223 5.79 16.89 1.20
CA TYR A 223 6.59 15.67 1.02
C TYR A 223 7.89 15.96 0.25
N PRO A 224 9.07 15.47 0.71
CA PRO A 224 10.30 15.59 -0.04
C PRO A 224 10.29 14.64 -1.24
N VAL A 225 10.50 15.18 -2.43
CA VAL A 225 10.44 14.44 -3.69
C VAL A 225 11.75 14.51 -4.47
N ASN A 226 11.99 13.50 -5.29
CA ASN A 226 13.09 13.45 -6.25
C ASN A 226 12.54 13.41 -7.67
N VAL A 227 13.37 13.74 -8.65
CA VAL A 227 13.04 13.60 -10.07
C VAL A 227 12.58 12.17 -10.37
N GLY A 228 11.47 12.03 -11.09
CA GLY A 228 10.90 10.73 -11.46
C GLY A 228 10.10 10.05 -10.34
N PHE A 229 9.99 10.64 -9.16
CA PHE A 229 9.14 10.12 -8.09
C PHE A 229 7.66 10.19 -8.53
N LYS A 230 6.94 9.06 -8.44
CA LYS A 230 5.52 9.02 -8.75
C LYS A 230 4.75 9.83 -7.70
N MET A 231 4.06 10.90 -8.11
CA MET A 231 3.42 11.82 -7.18
C MET A 231 1.91 11.93 -7.30
N ALA A 232 1.35 11.61 -8.46
CA ALA A 232 -0.10 11.69 -8.66
C ALA A 232 -0.62 10.62 -9.63
N ASP A 233 -1.94 10.43 -9.59
CA ASP A 233 -2.70 9.52 -10.46
C ASP A 233 -4.02 10.18 -10.83
N ILE A 234 -4.29 10.33 -12.14
CA ILE A 234 -5.55 10.88 -12.66
C ILE A 234 -6.39 9.74 -13.24
N ASP A 235 -7.67 9.71 -12.90
CA ASP A 235 -8.65 8.84 -13.54
C ASP A 235 -9.41 9.64 -14.61
N PRO A 236 -9.37 9.23 -15.90
CA PRO A 236 -10.04 9.96 -16.96
C PRO A 236 -11.57 9.92 -16.90
N ARG A 237 -12.12 9.07 -16.02
CA ARG A 237 -13.56 8.90 -15.86
C ARG A 237 -14.08 9.83 -14.77
N ALA A 238 -14.70 10.95 -15.16
CA ALA A 238 -15.14 11.99 -14.24
C ALA A 238 -16.23 11.51 -13.23
N GLU A 239 -17.01 10.49 -13.60
CA GLU A 239 -18.03 9.87 -12.79
C GLU A 239 -17.51 8.98 -11.65
N GLU A 240 -16.21 8.66 -11.65
CA GLU A 240 -15.58 7.73 -10.71
C GLU A 240 -15.13 8.40 -9.37
N TYR A 241 -15.77 9.52 -9.00
CA TYR A 241 -15.47 10.26 -7.77
C TYR A 241 -15.46 9.37 -6.52
N ILE A 242 -16.47 8.51 -6.38
CA ILE A 242 -16.59 7.62 -5.22
C ILE A 242 -15.41 6.65 -5.09
N ASN A 243 -14.77 6.32 -6.20
CA ASN A 243 -13.62 5.43 -6.23
C ASN A 243 -12.34 6.07 -5.67
N CYS A 244 -12.34 7.36 -5.39
CA CYS A 244 -11.27 7.99 -4.62
C CYS A 244 -11.25 7.54 -3.15
N PHE A 245 -12.37 7.02 -2.64
CA PHE A 245 -12.56 6.65 -1.23
C PHE A 245 -12.72 5.15 -1.00
N THR A 246 -12.72 4.33 -2.07
CA THR A 246 -12.95 2.90 -1.97
C THR A 246 -11.75 2.06 -2.40
N ILE A 247 -11.60 0.90 -1.78
CA ILE A 247 -10.56 -0.09 -2.09
C ILE A 247 -10.80 -0.61 -3.51
N SER A 248 -9.75 -0.58 -4.35
CA SER A 248 -9.85 -0.96 -5.76
C SER A 248 -10.08 -2.46 -5.96
N ASP A 249 -10.63 -2.82 -7.12
CA ASP A 249 -10.73 -4.17 -7.65
C ASP A 249 -9.41 -4.95 -7.54
N LYS A 250 -8.33 -4.29 -7.95
CA LYS A 250 -6.97 -4.84 -7.89
C LYS A 250 -6.56 -5.20 -6.46
N ALA A 251 -6.74 -4.27 -5.51
CA ALA A 251 -6.38 -4.50 -4.12
C ALA A 251 -7.23 -5.61 -3.49
N ARG A 252 -8.53 -5.68 -3.83
CA ARG A 252 -9.43 -6.75 -3.36
C ARG A 252 -9.07 -8.12 -3.92
N CYS A 253 -8.68 -8.19 -5.19
CA CYS A 253 -8.23 -9.43 -5.84
C CYS A 253 -6.95 -9.95 -5.20
N ILE A 254 -5.93 -9.10 -5.03
CA ILE A 254 -4.67 -9.44 -4.35
C ILE A 254 -4.93 -9.93 -2.92
N ALA A 255 -5.81 -9.25 -2.19
CA ALA A 255 -6.20 -9.62 -0.83
C ALA A 255 -6.84 -11.02 -0.76
N GLY A 256 -7.55 -11.44 -1.81
CA GLY A 256 -8.06 -12.81 -1.95
C GLY A 256 -6.95 -13.84 -1.96
N GLY A 257 -5.92 -13.61 -2.78
CA GLY A 257 -4.76 -14.48 -2.85
C GLY A 257 -3.95 -14.56 -1.55
N VAL A 258 -3.82 -13.42 -0.83
CA VAL A 258 -3.15 -13.44 0.49
C VAL A 258 -3.93 -14.28 1.51
N LEU A 259 -5.25 -14.10 1.58
CA LEU A 259 -6.09 -14.90 2.49
C LEU A 259 -6.03 -16.37 2.14
N GLU A 260 -6.09 -16.75 0.85
CA GLU A 260 -5.92 -18.11 0.34
C GLU A 260 -4.59 -18.69 0.81
N ALA A 261 -3.48 -17.99 0.58
CA ALA A 261 -2.15 -18.45 0.96
C ALA A 261 -2.02 -18.69 2.48
N ILE A 262 -2.55 -17.78 3.30
CA ILE A 262 -2.51 -17.92 4.76
C ILE A 262 -3.34 -19.13 5.21
N LEU A 263 -4.57 -19.28 4.72
CA LEU A 263 -5.47 -20.35 5.14
C LEU A 263 -4.96 -21.71 4.68
N GLN A 264 -4.47 -21.83 3.44
CA GLN A 264 -3.87 -23.06 2.93
C GLN A 264 -2.67 -23.46 3.79
N ARG A 265 -1.72 -22.55 3.99
CA ARG A 265 -0.50 -22.86 4.74
C ARG A 265 -0.78 -23.17 6.21
N ARG A 266 -1.75 -22.46 6.81
CA ARG A 266 -2.24 -22.74 8.16
C ARG A 266 -2.76 -24.19 8.28
N GLY A 267 -3.57 -24.62 7.32
CA GLY A 267 -4.10 -26.00 7.27
C GLY A 267 -3.00 -27.04 7.10
N GLU A 268 -2.00 -26.81 6.23
CA GLU A 268 -0.86 -27.70 6.03
C GLU A 268 0.00 -27.85 7.31
N LEU A 269 0.12 -26.79 8.11
CA LEU A 269 0.89 -26.76 9.36
C LEU A 269 0.09 -27.25 10.58
N GLY A 270 -1.22 -27.46 10.46
CA GLY A 270 -2.10 -27.87 11.57
C GLY A 270 -2.27 -26.79 12.65
N LEU A 271 -2.18 -25.49 12.27
CA LEU A 271 -2.22 -24.33 13.19
C LEU A 271 -3.64 -23.79 13.40
#